data_e227a5951d00760f504f3ecd5b912ea6
#
_entry.id   e227a5951d00760f504f3ecd5b912ea6
#
_cell.length_a   1.000
_cell.length_b   1.000
_cell.length_c   1.000
_cell.angle_alpha   90.00
_cell.angle_beta   90.00
_cell.angle_gamma   90.00
#
_symmetry.space_group_name_H-M   'P 1'
#
loop_
_entity.id
_entity.type
_entity.pdbx_description
1 polymer ?
#
loop_
_entity_poly.entity_id
_entity_poly.type
_entity_poly.pdbx_seq_one_letter_code
_entity_poly.pdbx_strand_id
1 'polypeptide(L)'
;MSEARALGTTVDRAYTPTVTRVKTVRVIPPTVQPLSDIPVFSARPRRVAAYARVSTSSEEQLTSYEAQVKHYTEYIKSKETSDNWQFVDVYTDKGITGVSTKKREGFNRMIQDALAGKIDLIITKSVSRFARNTVDTLTAIRKLKEYGVEVYFEEQNIYTLDGKGEVLLTIMSSIAQEESRNISENVTWGMRKRFADGKVTMPYGQFMGYRRGKDGTPEVVEAEAEIVRTIFRRFLEGATPVMISRELNLAGIPCPSRKSLLSENEAEIAKARKKTSRWGTSTVENILANEKYKGDAILQKTYCTDYLLKTFVVNDGSVVPKYYAQNSHPAIVSPEVFDLAQQELAWRRSLNGRYSGRSCFASRVVCGDCGAFYGSKVWHSTDEYRRIVWHCNNKYAGETKCTTPHVTQEALEKAFVQVMQQVLSQKEEILTACCEALDEAFDTAELDKAATRLQDQALGMAERVRQLVDENARVQRDQDEFKKDYEALIAGHAKLSEKIQTIAEQKRNKAERRRRIEIFLHMLEEQKECIGFEPGMFVALVDKVIIQRDGHMEFCFRNGMKREYPK
;
A
#
# COMPACT_ATOMS: atom_id res chain seq x y z
N MET A 1 -66.41 -33.43 25.52
CA MET A 1 -66.81 -34.73 25.01
C MET A 1 -65.76 -35.13 23.99
N SER A 2 -65.09 -36.08 24.41
CA SER A 2 -64.55 -37.39 23.99
C SER A 2 -63.48 -37.29 22.92
N GLU A 3 -62.22 -37.61 23.28
CA GLU A 3 -61.59 -38.95 23.37
C GLU A 3 -61.62 -39.72 22.03
N ALA A 4 -60.38 -40.00 21.52
CA ALA A 4 -59.89 -41.37 21.29
C ALA A 4 -58.53 -41.22 20.49
N ARG A 5 -57.40 -41.55 21.01
CA ARG A 5 -56.59 -42.81 21.00
C ARG A 5 -56.74 -43.65 19.71
N ALA A 6 -55.61 -43.83 19.01
CA ALA A 6 -55.17 -45.11 18.45
C ALA A 6 -53.75 -44.92 17.88
N LEU A 7 -52.78 -45.54 18.45
CA LEU A 7 -52.18 -46.83 18.07
C LEU A 7 -51.31 -46.76 16.78
N GLY A 8 -50.07 -47.04 17.04
CA GLY A 8 -48.94 -47.09 16.09
C GLY A 8 -49.10 -48.25 15.08
N THR A 9 -48.50 -48.01 13.97
CA THR A 9 -48.02 -49.05 13.06
C THR A 9 -46.62 -48.68 12.60
N THR A 10 -45.67 -49.49 13.08
CA THR A 10 -44.33 -49.58 12.54
C THR A 10 -44.42 -49.99 11.08
N VAL A 11 -43.98 -49.11 10.21
CA VAL A 11 -43.76 -49.47 8.79
C VAL A 11 -42.28 -49.80 8.64
N ASP A 12 -42.05 -51.07 8.37
CA ASP A 12 -40.75 -51.61 7.93
C ASP A 12 -40.22 -50.78 6.74
N ARG A 13 -39.10 -50.12 6.96
CA ARG A 13 -38.30 -49.57 5.89
C ARG A 13 -37.66 -50.70 5.10
N ALA A 14 -38.21 -51.07 3.99
CA ALA A 14 -37.60 -51.92 3.01
C ALA A 14 -36.24 -51.36 2.61
N TYR A 15 -35.22 -52.18 2.83
CA TYR A 15 -33.81 -51.93 2.43
C TYR A 15 -33.74 -51.97 0.89
N THR A 16 -33.64 -50.79 0.28
CA THR A 16 -33.33 -50.68 -1.15
C THR A 16 -31.81 -50.80 -1.28
N PRO A 17 -31.27 -51.79 -1.99
CA PRO A 17 -29.86 -51.94 -2.21
C PRO A 17 -29.35 -50.73 -3.01
N THR A 18 -28.44 -49.96 -2.41
CA THR A 18 -27.72 -48.89 -3.07
C THR A 18 -26.90 -49.50 -4.21
N VAL A 19 -27.30 -49.26 -5.43
CA VAL A 19 -26.53 -49.64 -6.63
C VAL A 19 -25.25 -48.83 -6.59
N THR A 20 -24.17 -49.51 -6.19
CA THR A 20 -22.81 -48.96 -6.25
C THR A 20 -22.50 -48.71 -7.73
N ARG A 21 -22.58 -47.45 -8.15
CA ARG A 21 -22.11 -47.05 -9.48
C ARG A 21 -20.62 -47.30 -9.53
N VAL A 22 -20.21 -48.33 -10.27
CA VAL A 22 -18.81 -48.60 -10.61
C VAL A 22 -18.31 -47.40 -11.40
N LYS A 23 -17.32 -46.66 -10.83
CA LYS A 23 -16.67 -45.57 -11.55
C LYS A 23 -15.91 -46.18 -12.72
N THR A 24 -16.44 -46.07 -13.93
CA THR A 24 -15.70 -46.36 -15.17
C THR A 24 -14.86 -45.13 -15.52
N VAL A 25 -13.56 -45.27 -15.41
CA VAL A 25 -12.61 -44.24 -15.87
C VAL A 25 -12.38 -44.53 -17.36
N ARG A 26 -12.83 -43.59 -18.20
CA ARG A 26 -12.49 -43.62 -19.63
C ARG A 26 -11.26 -42.73 -19.80
N VAL A 27 -10.15 -43.31 -20.19
CA VAL A 27 -8.95 -42.58 -20.57
C VAL A 27 -9.22 -41.94 -21.94
N ILE A 28 -9.22 -40.62 -21.96
CA ILE A 28 -9.24 -39.84 -23.20
C ILE A 28 -7.79 -39.65 -23.59
N PRO A 29 -7.33 -40.25 -24.68
CA PRO A 29 -5.93 -40.04 -25.10
C PRO A 29 -5.71 -38.57 -25.44
N PRO A 30 -4.48 -38.05 -25.22
CA PRO A 30 -4.14 -36.67 -25.57
C PRO A 30 -4.36 -36.46 -27.08
N THR A 31 -4.93 -35.30 -27.40
CA THR A 31 -5.24 -34.90 -28.78
C THR A 31 -3.95 -34.58 -29.58
N VAL A 32 -2.86 -34.34 -28.86
CA VAL A 32 -1.51 -34.14 -29.44
C VAL A 32 -0.66 -35.33 -29.02
N GLN A 33 -0.14 -36.08 -29.98
CA GLN A 33 0.81 -37.16 -29.69
C GLN A 33 2.09 -36.58 -29.08
N PRO A 34 2.68 -37.21 -28.05
CA PRO A 34 4.01 -36.82 -27.56
C PRO A 34 5.01 -36.83 -28.72
N LEU A 35 5.85 -35.78 -28.77
CA LEU A 35 6.88 -35.66 -29.84
C LEU A 35 7.84 -36.85 -29.90
N SER A 36 7.94 -37.67 -28.86
CA SER A 36 8.70 -38.92 -28.80
C SER A 36 8.20 -40.02 -29.77
N ASP A 37 6.93 -39.96 -30.16
CA ASP A 37 6.29 -40.98 -31.01
C ASP A 37 6.18 -40.56 -32.48
N ILE A 38 6.69 -39.37 -32.83
CA ILE A 38 6.77 -38.94 -34.21
C ILE A 38 8.06 -39.55 -34.79
N PRO A 39 7.98 -40.41 -35.82
CA PRO A 39 9.19 -40.93 -36.48
C PRO A 39 10.03 -39.76 -36.98
N VAL A 40 11.30 -39.73 -36.61
CA VAL A 40 12.29 -38.69 -37.00
C VAL A 40 12.45 -38.58 -38.51
N PHE A 41 11.91 -39.54 -39.28
CA PHE A 41 11.83 -39.54 -40.71
C PHE A 41 10.39 -39.38 -41.22
N SER A 42 9.87 -38.13 -41.15
CA SER A 42 8.71 -37.82 -41.99
C SER A 42 9.17 -37.78 -43.45
N ALA A 43 8.38 -38.34 -44.36
CA ALA A 43 8.67 -38.32 -45.82
C ALA A 43 8.72 -36.89 -46.40
N ARG A 44 8.41 -35.87 -45.60
CA ARG A 44 8.52 -34.46 -45.98
C ARG A 44 9.91 -33.90 -45.68
N PRO A 45 10.48 -33.12 -46.62
CA PRO A 45 11.71 -32.36 -46.34
C PRO A 45 11.53 -31.46 -45.10
N ARG A 46 12.53 -31.45 -44.22
CA ARG A 46 12.55 -30.59 -43.04
C ARG A 46 12.86 -29.14 -43.45
N ARG A 47 11.98 -28.22 -43.21
CA ARG A 47 12.14 -26.80 -43.59
C ARG A 47 13.08 -26.12 -42.60
N VAL A 48 14.25 -25.70 -43.10
CA VAL A 48 15.34 -25.18 -42.27
C VAL A 48 15.59 -23.72 -42.58
N ALA A 49 15.63 -22.91 -41.52
CA ALA A 49 16.00 -21.50 -41.58
C ALA A 49 17.25 -21.24 -40.71
N ALA A 50 18.00 -20.20 -41.02
CA ALA A 50 19.10 -19.76 -40.17
C ALA A 50 18.81 -18.39 -39.60
N TYR A 51 19.39 -18.12 -38.42
CA TYR A 51 19.38 -16.81 -37.80
C TYR A 51 20.79 -16.30 -37.53
N ALA A 52 21.11 -15.13 -38.10
CA ALA A 52 22.41 -14.47 -37.96
C ALA A 52 22.26 -13.04 -37.37
N ARG A 53 23.10 -12.72 -36.40
CA ARG A 53 23.16 -11.37 -35.78
C ARG A 53 24.56 -10.80 -35.93
N VAL A 54 24.68 -9.64 -36.56
CA VAL A 54 25.94 -8.90 -36.73
C VAL A 54 25.98 -7.67 -35.84
N SER A 55 27.14 -7.37 -35.26
CA SER A 55 27.38 -6.14 -34.49
C SER A 55 27.57 -4.95 -35.44
N THR A 56 27.15 -3.74 -35.06
CA THR A 56 27.19 -2.53 -35.89
C THR A 56 28.57 -1.90 -36.00
N SER A 57 28.84 -1.31 -37.16
CA SER A 57 29.56 -0.06 -37.43
C SER A 57 30.98 -0.06 -38.01
N SER A 58 31.38 -1.06 -38.81
CA SER A 58 32.52 -0.87 -39.70
C SER A 58 32.33 -1.59 -41.05
N GLU A 59 32.98 -1.12 -42.11
CA GLU A 59 32.94 -1.73 -43.45
C GLU A 59 33.40 -3.20 -43.44
N GLU A 60 34.30 -3.58 -42.54
CA GLU A 60 34.71 -4.97 -42.29
C GLU A 60 33.57 -5.90 -41.82
N GLN A 61 32.48 -5.35 -41.33
CA GLN A 61 31.34 -6.12 -40.82
C GLN A 61 30.24 -6.34 -41.89
N LEU A 62 30.22 -5.56 -42.96
CA LEU A 62 29.39 -5.85 -44.12
C LEU A 62 29.88 -7.13 -44.84
N THR A 63 31.20 -7.29 -44.96
CA THR A 63 31.80 -8.53 -45.49
C THR A 63 31.53 -9.73 -44.59
N SER A 64 31.53 -9.55 -43.25
CA SER A 64 31.16 -10.60 -42.29
C SER A 64 29.67 -10.98 -42.34
N TYR A 65 28.78 -10.03 -42.63
CA TYR A 65 27.35 -10.29 -42.81
C TYR A 65 27.07 -11.14 -44.03
N GLU A 66 27.60 -10.74 -45.20
CA GLU A 66 27.44 -11.48 -46.45
C GLU A 66 28.07 -12.87 -46.34
N ALA A 67 29.21 -13.00 -45.69
CA ALA A 67 29.86 -14.28 -45.43
C ALA A 67 28.99 -15.21 -44.55
N GLN A 68 28.31 -14.68 -43.50
CA GLN A 68 27.43 -15.50 -42.66
C GLN A 68 26.17 -15.95 -43.42
N VAL A 69 25.54 -15.06 -44.18
CA VAL A 69 24.37 -15.40 -45.00
C VAL A 69 24.75 -16.46 -46.04
N LYS A 70 25.89 -16.28 -46.72
CA LYS A 70 26.41 -17.27 -47.70
C LYS A 70 26.73 -18.59 -47.03
N HIS A 71 27.43 -18.57 -45.88
CA HIS A 71 27.77 -19.79 -45.14
C HIS A 71 26.53 -20.61 -44.77
N TYR A 72 25.52 -19.99 -44.15
CA TYR A 72 24.29 -20.71 -43.74
C TYR A 72 23.49 -21.19 -44.96
N THR A 73 23.44 -20.41 -46.03
CA THR A 73 22.77 -20.83 -47.26
C THR A 73 23.46 -22.06 -47.87
N GLU A 74 24.78 -22.04 -47.96
CA GLU A 74 25.56 -23.18 -48.50
C GLU A 74 25.50 -24.39 -47.55
N TYR A 75 25.58 -24.17 -46.23
CA TYR A 75 25.50 -25.22 -45.22
C TYR A 75 24.16 -25.96 -45.28
N ILE A 76 23.04 -25.23 -45.29
CA ILE A 76 21.71 -25.84 -45.33
C ILE A 76 21.51 -26.58 -46.67
N LYS A 77 21.90 -25.96 -47.79
CA LYS A 77 21.80 -26.60 -49.11
C LYS A 77 22.67 -27.86 -49.26
N SER A 78 23.85 -27.88 -48.64
CA SER A 78 24.71 -29.07 -48.65
C SER A 78 24.07 -30.28 -47.96
N LYS A 79 23.11 -30.02 -47.07
CA LYS A 79 22.36 -31.00 -46.29
C LYS A 79 21.01 -31.42 -46.92
N GLU A 80 20.64 -30.84 -48.07
CA GLU A 80 19.39 -31.17 -48.76
C GLU A 80 19.33 -32.65 -49.14
N THR A 81 20.44 -33.23 -49.62
CA THR A 81 20.49 -34.63 -50.02
C THR A 81 20.75 -35.57 -48.85
N SER A 82 21.60 -35.22 -47.89
CA SER A 82 21.99 -36.11 -46.79
C SER A 82 20.96 -36.17 -45.65
N ASP A 83 20.37 -35.03 -45.28
CA ASP A 83 19.52 -34.90 -44.10
C ASP A 83 18.06 -34.54 -44.48
N ASN A 84 17.71 -34.54 -45.77
CA ASN A 84 16.39 -34.19 -46.31
C ASN A 84 15.92 -32.78 -45.84
N TRP A 85 16.85 -31.82 -45.87
CA TRP A 85 16.55 -30.43 -45.50
C TRP A 85 16.04 -29.66 -46.71
N GLN A 86 15.16 -28.68 -46.45
CA GLN A 86 14.69 -27.69 -47.41
C GLN A 86 15.05 -26.30 -46.91
N PHE A 87 15.82 -25.57 -47.68
CA PHE A 87 16.17 -24.18 -47.33
C PHE A 87 14.94 -23.27 -47.37
N VAL A 88 14.71 -22.47 -46.30
CA VAL A 88 13.63 -21.49 -46.22
C VAL A 88 14.16 -20.08 -46.41
N ASP A 89 14.92 -19.59 -45.45
CA ASP A 89 15.48 -18.22 -45.45
C ASP A 89 16.61 -18.09 -44.43
N VAL A 90 17.41 -17.01 -44.55
CA VAL A 90 18.35 -16.57 -43.52
C VAL A 90 17.85 -15.24 -42.92
N TYR A 91 17.33 -15.32 -41.72
CA TYR A 91 16.83 -14.14 -41.01
C TYR A 91 17.98 -13.41 -40.33
N THR A 92 18.02 -12.09 -40.45
CA THR A 92 19.14 -11.31 -39.97
C THR A 92 18.68 -10.03 -39.25
N ASP A 93 19.39 -9.67 -38.20
CA ASP A 93 19.27 -8.37 -37.54
C ASP A 93 20.62 -7.65 -37.54
N LYS A 94 20.65 -6.43 -38.10
CA LYS A 94 21.81 -5.55 -38.01
C LYS A 94 21.92 -5.05 -36.58
N GLY A 95 23.11 -5.09 -35.98
CA GLY A 95 23.37 -4.83 -34.59
C GLY A 95 22.84 -3.50 -34.11
N ILE A 96 21.67 -3.54 -33.45
CA ILE A 96 21.09 -2.41 -32.79
C ILE A 96 21.57 -2.42 -31.34
N THR A 97 22.24 -1.35 -30.89
CA THR A 97 22.57 -1.09 -29.50
C THR A 97 21.28 -0.78 -28.74
N GLY A 98 20.77 -1.69 -27.95
CA GLY A 98 19.57 -1.49 -27.13
C GLY A 98 19.01 -2.76 -26.53
N VAL A 99 18.49 -2.65 -25.31
CA VAL A 99 18.02 -3.76 -24.47
C VAL A 99 16.65 -4.34 -24.90
N SER A 100 15.98 -3.75 -25.88
CA SER A 100 14.60 -4.10 -26.24
C SER A 100 14.49 -5.01 -27.44
N THR A 101 13.78 -6.15 -27.30
CA THR A 101 13.40 -7.09 -28.37
C THR A 101 12.48 -6.47 -29.43
N LYS A 102 11.80 -5.37 -29.13
CA LYS A 102 10.85 -4.69 -30.04
C LYS A 102 11.45 -4.17 -31.34
N LYS A 103 12.78 -4.04 -31.44
CA LYS A 103 13.52 -3.54 -32.61
C LYS A 103 14.20 -4.65 -33.44
N ARG A 104 13.95 -5.93 -33.14
CA ARG A 104 14.54 -7.09 -33.85
C ARG A 104 13.56 -7.61 -34.90
N GLU A 105 13.46 -6.90 -36.02
CA GLU A 105 12.48 -7.21 -37.07
C GLU A 105 12.74 -8.60 -37.71
N GLY A 106 14.00 -8.94 -37.98
CA GLY A 106 14.38 -10.24 -38.51
C GLY A 106 14.05 -11.39 -37.57
N PHE A 107 14.40 -11.27 -36.29
CA PHE A 107 14.09 -12.28 -35.30
C PHE A 107 12.58 -12.46 -35.11
N ASN A 108 11.83 -11.37 -35.01
CA ASN A 108 10.39 -11.43 -34.82
C ASN A 108 9.68 -12.04 -36.03
N ARG A 109 10.14 -11.72 -37.26
CA ARG A 109 9.65 -12.36 -38.50
C ARG A 109 9.92 -13.85 -38.49
N MET A 110 11.15 -14.28 -38.15
CA MET A 110 11.52 -15.70 -38.03
C MET A 110 10.60 -16.43 -37.04
N ILE A 111 10.38 -15.87 -35.84
CA ILE A 111 9.48 -16.49 -34.86
C ILE A 111 8.05 -16.58 -35.40
N GLN A 112 7.53 -15.56 -36.07
CA GLN A 112 6.19 -15.58 -36.67
C GLN A 112 6.08 -16.67 -37.76
N ASP A 113 7.06 -16.78 -38.64
CA ASP A 113 7.07 -17.79 -39.70
C ASP A 113 7.21 -19.21 -39.12
N ALA A 114 7.98 -19.37 -38.05
CA ALA A 114 8.09 -20.64 -37.34
C ALA A 114 6.75 -21.04 -36.68
N LEU A 115 6.07 -20.11 -36.00
CA LEU A 115 4.75 -20.35 -35.38
C LEU A 115 3.65 -20.58 -36.45
N ALA A 116 3.80 -20.01 -37.64
CA ALA A 116 2.91 -20.25 -38.77
C ALA A 116 3.18 -21.62 -39.46
N GLY A 117 4.09 -22.42 -38.92
CA GLY A 117 4.42 -23.75 -39.44
C GLY A 117 5.20 -23.72 -40.76
N LYS A 118 5.96 -22.66 -41.07
CA LYS A 118 6.80 -22.55 -42.26
C LYS A 118 8.23 -23.05 -42.04
N ILE A 119 8.64 -23.19 -40.77
CA ILE A 119 9.98 -23.55 -40.33
C ILE A 119 9.89 -24.72 -39.35
N ASP A 120 10.69 -25.76 -39.53
CA ASP A 120 10.77 -26.91 -38.63
C ASP A 120 12.07 -26.90 -37.81
N LEU A 121 13.14 -26.27 -38.33
CA LEU A 121 14.44 -26.16 -37.67
C LEU A 121 15.02 -24.75 -37.88
N ILE A 122 15.51 -24.16 -36.81
CA ILE A 122 16.25 -22.91 -36.85
C ILE A 122 17.70 -23.18 -36.46
N ILE A 123 18.64 -22.78 -37.31
CA ILE A 123 20.08 -22.88 -37.04
C ILE A 123 20.62 -21.52 -36.64
N THR A 124 21.39 -21.46 -35.55
CA THR A 124 22.07 -20.25 -35.12
C THR A 124 23.42 -20.59 -34.51
N LYS A 125 24.36 -19.66 -34.61
CA LYS A 125 25.73 -19.87 -34.16
C LYS A 125 25.84 -20.27 -32.69
N SER A 126 25.14 -19.57 -31.80
CA SER A 126 25.18 -19.84 -30.36
C SER A 126 23.97 -19.28 -29.64
N VAL A 127 23.75 -19.72 -28.41
CA VAL A 127 22.70 -19.21 -27.51
C VAL A 127 22.79 -17.70 -27.34
N SER A 128 23.99 -17.13 -27.20
CA SER A 128 24.23 -15.69 -27.06
C SER A 128 23.88 -14.87 -28.31
N ARG A 129 23.88 -15.51 -29.48
CA ARG A 129 23.48 -14.89 -30.74
C ARG A 129 21.99 -14.97 -30.99
N PHE A 130 21.33 -15.99 -30.45
CA PHE A 130 19.90 -16.18 -30.60
C PHE A 130 19.10 -15.09 -29.87
N ALA A 131 19.45 -14.81 -28.60
CA ALA A 131 18.83 -13.70 -27.89
C ALA A 131 19.83 -12.94 -26.97
N ARG A 132 19.44 -11.77 -26.46
CA ARG A 132 20.32 -10.88 -25.72
C ARG A 132 20.35 -11.11 -24.22
N ASN A 133 19.29 -11.66 -23.68
CA ASN A 133 19.21 -12.04 -22.27
C ASN A 133 18.64 -13.46 -22.14
N THR A 134 18.87 -14.04 -21.00
CA THR A 134 18.51 -15.42 -20.69
C THR A 134 16.98 -15.62 -20.69
N VAL A 135 16.23 -14.64 -20.23
CA VAL A 135 14.76 -14.69 -20.13
C VAL A 135 14.12 -14.69 -21.53
N ASP A 136 14.56 -13.81 -22.43
CA ASP A 136 14.04 -13.72 -23.80
C ASP A 136 14.37 -15.00 -24.59
N THR A 137 15.60 -15.52 -24.41
CA THR A 137 16.03 -16.78 -25.05
C THR A 137 15.14 -17.92 -24.60
N LEU A 138 14.96 -18.07 -23.29
CA LEU A 138 14.15 -19.15 -22.70
C LEU A 138 12.69 -19.07 -23.14
N THR A 139 12.11 -17.88 -23.16
CA THR A 139 10.72 -17.65 -23.58
C THR A 139 10.53 -18.00 -25.06
N ALA A 140 11.46 -17.59 -25.93
CA ALA A 140 11.41 -17.89 -27.37
C ALA A 140 11.56 -19.39 -27.62
N ILE A 141 12.53 -20.07 -27.01
CA ILE A 141 12.76 -21.50 -27.19
C ILE A 141 11.55 -22.32 -26.71
N ARG A 142 10.98 -22.00 -25.51
CA ARG A 142 9.79 -22.69 -24.99
C ARG A 142 8.62 -22.57 -25.96
N LYS A 143 8.39 -21.35 -26.46
CA LYS A 143 7.33 -21.11 -27.42
C LYS A 143 7.53 -21.89 -28.75
N LEU A 144 8.75 -21.91 -29.27
CA LEU A 144 9.08 -22.70 -30.47
C LEU A 144 8.88 -24.21 -30.23
N LYS A 145 9.30 -24.71 -29.05
CA LYS A 145 9.11 -26.10 -28.66
C LYS A 145 7.64 -26.50 -28.58
N GLU A 146 6.76 -25.64 -28.05
CA GLU A 146 5.31 -25.88 -28.02
C GLU A 146 4.71 -26.09 -29.42
N TYR A 147 5.32 -25.48 -30.45
CA TYR A 147 4.91 -25.62 -31.86
C TYR A 147 5.72 -26.64 -32.63
N GLY A 148 6.58 -27.44 -31.95
CA GLY A 148 7.37 -28.47 -32.56
C GLY A 148 8.53 -27.96 -33.42
N VAL A 149 8.93 -26.69 -33.25
CA VAL A 149 10.07 -26.10 -33.97
C VAL A 149 11.33 -26.26 -33.15
N GLU A 150 12.34 -26.89 -33.71
CA GLU A 150 13.63 -27.14 -33.09
C GLU A 150 14.60 -25.97 -33.33
N VAL A 151 15.49 -25.72 -32.38
CA VAL A 151 16.61 -24.78 -32.54
C VAL A 151 17.92 -25.54 -32.36
N TYR A 152 18.83 -25.38 -33.30
CA TYR A 152 20.18 -25.95 -33.27
C TYR A 152 21.21 -24.84 -33.01
N PHE A 153 21.93 -24.97 -31.90
CA PHE A 153 23.05 -24.12 -31.53
C PHE A 153 24.36 -24.74 -31.96
N GLU A 154 24.96 -24.20 -33.02
CA GLU A 154 26.13 -24.79 -33.71
C GLU A 154 27.35 -24.89 -32.79
N GLU A 155 27.74 -23.79 -32.08
CA GLU A 155 28.91 -23.77 -31.21
C GLU A 155 28.79 -24.74 -30.02
N GLN A 156 27.57 -24.94 -29.49
CA GLN A 156 27.33 -25.84 -28.37
C GLN A 156 27.00 -27.26 -28.81
N ASN A 157 26.74 -27.47 -30.09
CA ASN A 157 26.24 -28.73 -30.65
C ASN A 157 25.03 -29.29 -29.88
N ILE A 158 24.01 -28.43 -29.70
CA ILE A 158 22.79 -28.73 -28.92
C ILE A 158 21.57 -28.50 -29.80
N TYR A 159 20.68 -29.49 -29.84
CA TYR A 159 19.32 -29.40 -30.34
C TYR A 159 18.34 -29.19 -29.18
N THR A 160 17.36 -28.27 -29.33
CA THR A 160 16.46 -27.92 -28.21
C THR A 160 15.39 -28.96 -27.89
N LEU A 161 15.15 -29.91 -28.80
CA LEU A 161 14.20 -31.02 -28.61
C LEU A 161 14.85 -32.30 -28.07
N ASP A 162 16.17 -32.35 -27.98
CA ASP A 162 16.89 -33.50 -27.42
C ASP A 162 17.10 -33.40 -25.91
N GLY A 163 17.62 -34.48 -25.27
CA GLY A 163 17.89 -34.50 -23.85
C GLY A 163 18.93 -33.46 -23.39
N LYS A 164 19.87 -33.06 -24.24
CA LYS A 164 20.83 -31.98 -23.94
C LYS A 164 20.15 -30.62 -23.95
N GLY A 165 19.16 -30.43 -24.82
CA GLY A 165 18.32 -29.25 -24.88
C GLY A 165 17.53 -29.03 -23.56
N GLU A 166 16.99 -30.10 -22.98
CA GLU A 166 16.29 -30.03 -21.68
C GLU A 166 17.22 -29.58 -20.54
N VAL A 167 18.43 -30.09 -20.49
CA VAL A 167 19.45 -29.67 -19.52
C VAL A 167 19.80 -28.18 -19.71
N LEU A 168 20.00 -27.77 -20.98
CA LEU A 168 20.26 -26.36 -21.30
C LEU A 168 19.13 -25.46 -20.84
N LEU A 169 17.87 -25.81 -21.12
CA LEU A 169 16.69 -25.05 -20.72
C LEU A 169 16.56 -24.95 -19.19
N THR A 170 16.91 -26.03 -18.47
CA THR A 170 16.87 -26.03 -17.00
C THR A 170 17.94 -25.09 -16.41
N ILE A 171 19.17 -25.18 -16.92
CA ILE A 171 20.26 -24.27 -16.50
C ILE A 171 19.91 -22.82 -16.82
N MET A 172 19.42 -22.54 -18.01
CA MET A 172 19.01 -21.20 -18.41
C MET A 172 17.86 -20.67 -17.56
N SER A 173 16.91 -21.53 -17.17
CA SER A 173 15.83 -21.15 -16.26
C SER A 173 16.36 -20.72 -14.89
N SER A 174 17.31 -21.47 -14.34
CA SER A 174 17.95 -21.13 -13.06
C SER A 174 18.73 -19.83 -13.14
N ILE A 175 19.49 -19.62 -14.22
CA ILE A 175 20.22 -18.35 -14.43
C ILE A 175 19.26 -17.17 -14.58
N ALA A 176 18.16 -17.32 -15.33
CA ALA A 176 17.17 -16.26 -15.52
C ALA A 176 16.47 -15.89 -14.21
N GLN A 177 16.19 -16.86 -13.34
CA GLN A 177 15.65 -16.60 -12.00
C GLN A 177 16.65 -15.84 -11.13
N GLU A 178 17.92 -16.25 -11.13
CA GLU A 178 18.96 -15.60 -10.35
C GLU A 178 19.25 -14.17 -10.85
N GLU A 179 19.26 -13.95 -12.17
CA GLU A 179 19.38 -12.61 -12.75
C GLU A 179 18.22 -11.70 -12.32
N SER A 180 16.98 -12.21 -12.38
CA SER A 180 15.79 -11.48 -11.91
C SER A 180 15.86 -11.15 -10.43
N ARG A 181 16.35 -12.08 -9.59
CA ARG A 181 16.57 -11.88 -8.17
C ARG A 181 17.60 -10.80 -7.92
N ASN A 182 18.77 -10.89 -8.56
CA ASN A 182 19.86 -9.92 -8.42
C ASN A 182 19.43 -8.50 -8.82
N ILE A 183 18.66 -8.37 -9.93
CA ILE A 183 18.10 -7.08 -10.34
C ILE A 183 17.16 -6.53 -9.25
N SER A 184 16.28 -7.36 -8.70
CA SER A 184 15.34 -6.96 -7.64
C SER A 184 16.09 -6.53 -6.36
N GLU A 185 17.11 -7.28 -5.96
CA GLU A 185 17.93 -6.96 -4.78
C GLU A 185 18.72 -5.65 -4.96
N ASN A 186 19.32 -5.45 -6.14
CA ASN A 186 20.07 -4.22 -6.46
C ASN A 186 19.15 -2.99 -6.50
N VAL A 187 17.96 -3.09 -7.08
CA VAL A 187 16.96 -2.00 -7.07
C VAL A 187 16.52 -1.70 -5.64
N THR A 188 16.25 -2.73 -4.84
CA THR A 188 15.85 -2.59 -3.43
C THR A 188 16.97 -1.95 -2.60
N TRP A 189 18.22 -2.38 -2.78
CA TRP A 189 19.37 -1.79 -2.13
C TRP A 189 19.54 -0.31 -2.50
N GLY A 190 19.46 0.02 -3.79
CA GLY A 190 19.53 1.40 -4.27
C GLY A 190 18.40 2.29 -3.75
N MET A 191 17.19 1.74 -3.58
CA MET A 191 16.08 2.46 -2.93
C MET A 191 16.34 2.68 -1.44
N ARG A 192 16.79 1.65 -0.71
CA ARG A 192 17.10 1.77 0.72
C ARG A 192 18.21 2.80 0.99
N LYS A 193 19.24 2.82 0.15
CA LYS A 193 20.30 3.84 0.24
C LYS A 193 19.74 5.26 0.06
N ARG A 194 18.89 5.48 -0.93
CA ARG A 194 18.22 6.78 -1.13
C ARG A 194 17.32 7.16 0.05
N PHE A 195 16.64 6.17 0.66
CA PHE A 195 15.82 6.41 1.83
C PHE A 195 16.66 6.76 3.07
N ALA A 196 17.79 6.09 3.27
CA ALA A 196 18.75 6.44 4.32
C ALA A 196 19.33 7.86 4.13
N ASP A 197 19.53 8.29 2.88
CA ASP A 197 19.94 9.66 2.54
C ASP A 197 18.79 10.70 2.66
N GLY A 198 17.59 10.29 3.09
CA GLY A 198 16.42 11.17 3.23
C GLY A 198 15.86 11.69 1.90
N LYS A 199 16.25 11.12 0.76
CA LYS A 199 15.78 11.57 -0.56
C LYS A 199 14.33 11.15 -0.81
N VAL A 200 13.43 12.13 -0.75
CA VAL A 200 11.99 11.93 -0.93
C VAL A 200 11.63 11.91 -2.41
N THR A 201 10.82 10.93 -2.78
CA THR A 201 10.20 10.86 -4.11
C THR A 201 8.68 10.91 -3.98
N MET A 202 8.03 11.67 -4.87
CA MET A 202 6.59 11.83 -4.91
C MET A 202 6.04 11.45 -6.30
N PRO A 203 4.84 10.88 -6.40
CA PRO A 203 4.17 10.67 -7.68
C PRO A 203 3.55 11.99 -8.16
N TYR A 204 4.39 12.97 -8.53
CA TYR A 204 3.98 14.36 -8.83
C TYR A 204 2.79 14.49 -9.78
N GLY A 205 2.57 13.56 -10.69
CA GLY A 205 1.44 13.60 -11.62
C GLY A 205 0.06 13.48 -10.98
N GLN A 206 -0.02 12.96 -9.74
CA GLN A 206 -1.27 12.77 -8.99
C GLN A 206 -1.16 13.27 -7.53
N PHE A 207 -0.04 13.88 -7.16
CA PHE A 207 0.18 14.42 -5.82
C PHE A 207 -0.17 15.91 -5.83
N MET A 208 -1.28 16.27 -5.18
CA MET A 208 -1.76 17.65 -5.12
C MET A 208 -0.82 18.52 -4.29
N GLY A 209 -0.58 19.77 -4.71
CA GLY A 209 0.19 20.75 -3.97
C GLY A 209 1.68 20.78 -4.27
N TYR A 210 2.23 19.77 -4.96
CA TYR A 210 3.66 19.70 -5.25
C TYR A 210 3.95 19.40 -6.72
N ARG A 211 5.05 19.96 -7.20
CA ARG A 211 5.70 19.61 -8.47
C ARG A 211 7.16 19.24 -8.24
N ARG A 212 7.77 18.62 -9.23
CA ARG A 212 9.20 18.33 -9.22
C ARG A 212 9.98 19.59 -9.59
N GLY A 213 10.81 20.08 -8.68
CA GLY A 213 11.71 21.19 -8.92
C GLY A 213 12.87 20.83 -9.85
N LYS A 214 13.64 21.82 -10.27
CA LYS A 214 14.79 21.67 -11.17
C LYS A 214 15.87 20.75 -10.56
N ASP A 215 16.05 20.82 -9.26
CA ASP A 215 17.01 20.01 -8.50
C ASP A 215 16.45 18.63 -8.11
N GLY A 216 15.24 18.31 -8.57
CA GLY A 216 14.55 17.06 -8.23
C GLY A 216 13.88 17.05 -6.86
N THR A 217 13.99 18.13 -6.09
CA THR A 217 13.31 18.33 -4.80
C THR A 217 11.84 18.74 -5.01
N PRO A 218 10.94 18.46 -4.06
CA PRO A 218 9.55 18.91 -4.15
C PRO A 218 9.45 20.44 -4.02
N GLU A 219 8.75 21.08 -4.95
CA GLU A 219 8.37 22.50 -4.89
C GLU A 219 6.86 22.63 -4.71
N VAL A 220 6.43 23.62 -3.91
CA VAL A 220 5.01 23.91 -3.67
C VAL A 220 4.42 24.61 -4.89
N VAL A 221 3.23 24.17 -5.32
CA VAL A 221 2.39 24.83 -6.32
C VAL A 221 1.25 25.51 -5.60
N GLU A 222 1.29 26.83 -5.47
CA GLU A 222 0.42 27.59 -4.57
C GLU A 222 -1.09 27.38 -4.85
N ALA A 223 -1.49 27.37 -6.13
CA ALA A 223 -2.88 27.12 -6.52
C ALA A 223 -3.41 25.74 -6.07
N GLU A 224 -2.54 24.72 -6.07
CA GLU A 224 -2.86 23.38 -5.58
C GLU A 224 -2.77 23.30 -4.05
N ALA A 225 -1.81 24.00 -3.47
CA ALA A 225 -1.59 24.05 -2.02
C ALA A 225 -2.77 24.66 -1.27
N GLU A 226 -3.40 25.71 -1.84
CA GLU A 226 -4.58 26.33 -1.24
C GLU A 226 -5.78 25.36 -1.17
N ILE A 227 -5.91 24.47 -2.16
CA ILE A 227 -6.93 23.41 -2.11
C ILE A 227 -6.65 22.45 -0.94
N VAL A 228 -5.39 22.08 -0.74
CA VAL A 228 -4.98 21.22 0.37
C VAL A 228 -5.25 21.91 1.71
N ARG A 229 -4.84 23.17 1.88
CA ARG A 229 -5.13 23.96 3.10
C ARG A 229 -6.63 24.06 3.38
N THR A 230 -7.43 24.27 2.33
CA THR A 230 -8.89 24.29 2.44
C THR A 230 -9.45 22.95 2.91
N ILE A 231 -8.92 21.81 2.45
CA ILE A 231 -9.34 20.48 2.91
C ILE A 231 -9.06 20.34 4.42
N PHE A 232 -7.86 20.71 4.88
CA PHE A 232 -7.50 20.64 6.30
C PHE A 232 -8.37 21.59 7.15
N ARG A 233 -8.56 22.84 6.72
CA ARG A 233 -9.41 23.81 7.39
C ARG A 233 -10.85 23.31 7.51
N ARG A 234 -11.48 22.91 6.42
CA ARG A 234 -12.86 22.39 6.43
C ARG A 234 -13.02 21.15 7.32
N PHE A 235 -12.00 20.29 7.33
CA PHE A 235 -12.01 19.11 8.20
C PHE A 235 -11.98 19.52 9.69
N LEU A 236 -11.13 20.47 10.07
CA LEU A 236 -11.04 20.99 11.43
C LEU A 236 -12.27 21.83 11.83
N GLU A 237 -12.96 22.45 10.89
CA GLU A 237 -14.26 23.09 11.12
C GLU A 237 -15.40 22.08 11.37
N GLY A 238 -15.14 20.80 11.29
CA GLY A 238 -16.10 19.73 11.58
C GLY A 238 -16.67 19.01 10.38
N ALA A 239 -16.35 19.41 9.14
CA ALA A 239 -16.82 18.71 7.95
C ALA A 239 -16.28 17.27 7.87
N THR A 240 -17.07 16.35 7.32
CA THR A 240 -16.60 14.99 7.03
C THR A 240 -15.89 14.94 5.68
N PRO A 241 -15.01 13.96 5.44
CA PRO A 241 -14.39 13.76 4.12
C PRO A 241 -15.40 13.64 2.98
N VAL A 242 -16.59 13.08 3.26
CA VAL A 242 -17.71 13.00 2.30
C VAL A 242 -18.24 14.39 1.95
N MET A 243 -18.43 15.26 2.95
CA MET A 243 -18.91 16.63 2.73
C MET A 243 -17.88 17.44 1.96
N ILE A 244 -16.62 17.38 2.37
CA ILE A 244 -15.51 18.07 1.69
C ILE A 244 -15.41 17.64 0.22
N SER A 245 -15.48 16.34 -0.06
CA SER A 245 -15.43 15.85 -1.44
C SER A 245 -16.60 16.34 -2.29
N ARG A 246 -17.80 16.47 -1.72
CA ARG A 246 -18.98 17.04 -2.38
C ARG A 246 -18.82 18.55 -2.64
N GLU A 247 -18.36 19.30 -1.65
CA GLU A 247 -18.10 20.73 -1.76
C GLU A 247 -17.09 21.04 -2.89
N LEU A 248 -15.97 20.31 -2.93
CA LEU A 248 -14.96 20.45 -3.97
C LEU A 248 -15.49 20.10 -5.37
N ASN A 249 -16.35 19.07 -5.48
CA ASN A 249 -16.99 18.71 -6.74
C ASN A 249 -18.01 19.72 -7.19
N LEU A 250 -18.82 20.30 -6.28
CA LEU A 250 -19.79 21.35 -6.58
C LEU A 250 -19.11 22.65 -7.00
N ALA A 251 -17.98 22.99 -6.37
CA ALA A 251 -17.15 24.14 -6.75
C ALA A 251 -16.38 23.94 -8.07
N GLY A 252 -16.46 22.75 -8.70
CA GLY A 252 -15.76 22.45 -9.94
C GLY A 252 -14.23 22.34 -9.79
N ILE A 253 -13.72 22.22 -8.57
CA ILE A 253 -12.28 22.13 -8.27
C ILE A 253 -11.73 20.81 -8.79
N PRO A 254 -10.64 20.81 -9.61
CA PRO A 254 -10.09 19.60 -10.17
C PRO A 254 -9.49 18.67 -9.10
N CYS A 255 -9.80 17.37 -9.18
CA CYS A 255 -9.21 16.36 -8.30
C CYS A 255 -7.75 16.05 -8.69
N PRO A 256 -6.95 15.36 -7.84
CA PRO A 256 -5.53 15.12 -8.09
C PRO A 256 -5.19 14.51 -9.45
N SER A 257 -6.05 13.63 -10.00
CA SER A 257 -5.85 13.04 -11.32
C SER A 257 -6.08 14.03 -12.47
N ARG A 258 -6.69 15.19 -12.19
CA ARG A 258 -7.00 16.28 -13.14
C ARG A 258 -6.31 17.59 -12.78
N LYS A 259 -5.38 17.60 -11.84
CA LYS A 259 -4.72 18.80 -11.34
C LYS A 259 -4.02 19.61 -12.43
N SER A 260 -3.61 18.97 -13.53
CA SER A 260 -3.06 19.67 -14.70
C SER A 260 -4.03 20.66 -15.36
N LEU A 261 -5.31 20.68 -14.98
CA LEU A 261 -6.23 21.79 -15.38
C LEU A 261 -5.84 23.12 -14.74
N LEU A 262 -5.06 23.10 -13.67
CA LEU A 262 -4.50 24.28 -12.98
C LEU A 262 -3.12 24.68 -13.53
N SER A 263 -2.59 23.93 -14.51
CA SER A 263 -1.29 24.21 -15.17
C SER A 263 -1.44 25.30 -16.23
N GLU A 264 -0.36 25.99 -16.52
CA GLU A 264 -0.25 26.91 -17.65
C GLU A 264 0.05 26.20 -18.98
N ASN A 265 0.36 24.87 -18.92
CA ASN A 265 0.72 24.08 -20.11
C ASN A 265 -0.52 23.54 -20.82
N GLU A 266 -0.82 24.06 -22.02
CA GLU A 266 -1.99 23.67 -22.82
C GLU A 266 -2.05 22.16 -23.15
N ALA A 267 -0.89 21.52 -23.40
CA ALA A 267 -0.85 20.09 -23.70
C ALA A 267 -1.25 19.23 -22.49
N GLU A 268 -0.89 19.66 -21.28
CA GLU A 268 -1.30 19.00 -20.04
C GLU A 268 -2.78 19.24 -19.73
N ILE A 269 -3.27 20.46 -19.95
CA ILE A 269 -4.68 20.82 -19.82
C ILE A 269 -5.53 19.96 -20.76
N ALA A 270 -5.12 19.82 -22.04
CA ALA A 270 -5.84 19.01 -23.02
C ALA A 270 -5.93 17.52 -22.60
N LYS A 271 -4.86 16.98 -22.02
CA LYS A 271 -4.87 15.60 -21.45
C LYS A 271 -5.80 15.48 -20.23
N ALA A 272 -5.79 16.48 -19.35
CA ALA A 272 -6.61 16.48 -18.14
C ALA A 272 -8.12 16.66 -18.45
N ARG A 273 -8.49 17.41 -19.51
CA ARG A 273 -9.89 17.58 -19.97
C ARG A 273 -10.53 16.25 -20.40
N LYS A 274 -9.74 15.28 -20.89
CA LYS A 274 -10.24 13.96 -21.29
C LYS A 274 -10.60 13.06 -20.10
N LYS A 275 -10.19 13.42 -18.88
CA LYS A 275 -10.48 12.63 -17.66
C LYS A 275 -11.79 13.11 -17.02
N THR A 276 -12.63 12.18 -16.62
CA THR A 276 -13.94 12.43 -15.97
C THR A 276 -13.90 12.24 -14.45
N SER A 277 -12.71 11.99 -13.87
CA SER A 277 -12.53 11.75 -12.45
C SER A 277 -13.03 12.91 -11.58
N ARG A 278 -13.58 12.57 -10.41
CA ARG A 278 -14.10 13.50 -9.40
C ARG A 278 -13.41 13.26 -8.06
N TRP A 279 -13.57 14.18 -7.12
CA TRP A 279 -13.15 13.99 -5.74
C TRP A 279 -13.92 12.84 -5.10
N GLY A 280 -13.19 11.87 -4.57
CA GLY A 280 -13.73 10.79 -3.76
C GLY A 280 -13.42 11.00 -2.28
N THR A 281 -14.19 10.38 -1.39
CA THR A 281 -13.97 10.42 0.07
C THR A 281 -12.57 9.92 0.43
N SER A 282 -12.16 8.78 -0.14
CA SER A 282 -10.82 8.20 0.10
C SER A 282 -9.68 9.11 -0.35
N THR A 283 -9.89 9.94 -1.39
CA THR A 283 -8.88 10.90 -1.83
C THR A 283 -8.67 11.99 -0.78
N VAL A 284 -9.76 12.50 -0.19
CA VAL A 284 -9.71 13.48 0.90
C VAL A 284 -9.07 12.87 2.15
N GLU A 285 -9.45 11.64 2.53
CA GLU A 285 -8.86 10.92 3.66
C GLU A 285 -7.35 10.69 3.48
N ASN A 286 -6.93 10.31 2.28
CA ASN A 286 -5.51 10.12 1.96
C ASN A 286 -4.72 11.43 2.04
N ILE A 287 -5.31 12.57 1.63
CA ILE A 287 -4.67 13.88 1.78
C ILE A 287 -4.53 14.22 3.27
N LEU A 288 -5.59 14.09 4.06
CA LEU A 288 -5.57 14.37 5.49
C LEU A 288 -4.58 13.49 6.27
N ALA A 289 -4.35 12.24 5.83
CA ALA A 289 -3.47 11.29 6.52
C ALA A 289 -2.00 11.31 6.05
N ASN A 290 -1.66 12.09 5.01
CA ASN A 290 -0.34 12.04 4.40
C ASN A 290 0.63 13.05 5.03
N GLU A 291 1.62 12.54 5.76
CA GLU A 291 2.64 13.33 6.46
C GLU A 291 3.46 14.25 5.56
N LYS A 292 3.47 14.01 4.26
CA LYS A 292 4.21 14.87 3.32
C LYS A 292 3.66 16.29 3.26
N TYR A 293 2.40 16.51 3.62
CA TYR A 293 1.84 17.86 3.65
C TYR A 293 2.38 18.74 4.78
N LYS A 294 2.93 18.14 5.86
CA LYS A 294 3.64 18.89 6.90
C LYS A 294 5.15 19.01 6.68
N GLY A 295 5.67 18.58 5.52
CA GLY A 295 7.09 18.64 5.18
C GLY A 295 7.92 17.42 5.56
N ASP A 296 7.33 16.42 6.19
CA ASP A 296 7.99 15.18 6.58
C ASP A 296 7.73 14.07 5.57
N ALA A 297 8.50 12.98 5.63
CA ALA A 297 8.25 11.82 4.81
C ALA A 297 8.54 10.51 5.54
N ILE A 298 7.59 9.59 5.54
CA ILE A 298 7.81 8.18 5.90
C ILE A 298 8.13 7.43 4.61
N LEU A 299 9.31 6.85 4.57
CA LEU A 299 9.82 6.09 3.43
C LEU A 299 9.79 4.61 3.75
N GLN A 300 9.72 3.78 2.70
CA GLN A 300 9.60 2.32 2.80
C GLN A 300 8.32 1.85 3.53
N LYS A 301 7.18 2.48 3.21
CA LYS A 301 5.85 2.10 3.74
C LYS A 301 5.42 0.69 3.31
N THR A 302 5.97 0.18 2.21
CA THR A 302 5.72 -1.17 1.70
C THR A 302 7.03 -1.81 1.28
N TYR A 303 7.08 -3.15 1.27
CA TYR A 303 8.19 -3.91 0.71
C TYR A 303 7.68 -5.11 -0.07
N CYS A 304 8.51 -5.59 -1.00
CA CYS A 304 8.20 -6.77 -1.81
C CYS A 304 8.63 -8.02 -1.06
N THR A 305 7.70 -8.96 -0.87
CA THR A 305 7.97 -10.26 -0.25
C THR A 305 8.30 -11.34 -1.28
N ASP A 306 7.74 -11.22 -2.47
CA ASP A 306 7.99 -12.13 -3.59
C ASP A 306 8.30 -11.31 -4.85
N TYR A 307 9.56 -11.41 -5.31
CA TYR A 307 10.03 -10.69 -6.50
C TYR A 307 9.48 -11.26 -7.80
N LEU A 308 9.07 -12.54 -7.83
CA LEU A 308 8.48 -13.19 -9.00
C LEU A 308 7.02 -12.78 -9.19
N LEU A 309 6.22 -12.88 -8.12
CA LEU A 309 4.81 -12.52 -8.10
C LEU A 309 4.58 -11.03 -7.88
N LYS A 310 5.64 -10.25 -7.56
CA LYS A 310 5.57 -8.81 -7.22
C LYS A 310 4.55 -8.53 -6.10
N THR A 311 4.53 -9.38 -5.09
CA THR A 311 3.64 -9.23 -3.94
C THR A 311 4.21 -8.20 -2.98
N PHE A 312 3.44 -7.13 -2.72
CA PHE A 312 3.82 -6.06 -1.79
C PHE A 312 3.00 -6.16 -0.51
N VAL A 313 3.69 -6.01 0.61
CA VAL A 313 3.08 -6.00 1.96
C VAL A 313 3.36 -4.65 2.62
N VAL A 314 2.42 -4.20 3.45
CA VAL A 314 2.61 -2.99 4.27
C VAL A 314 3.72 -3.26 5.27
N ASN A 315 4.71 -2.37 5.30
CA ASN A 315 5.79 -2.44 6.26
C ASN A 315 5.32 -1.92 7.63
N ASP A 316 5.28 -2.77 8.63
CA ASP A 316 4.99 -2.41 10.03
C ASP A 316 6.27 -2.00 10.80
N GLY A 317 7.44 -2.29 10.24
CA GLY A 317 8.75 -2.03 10.84
C GLY A 317 9.35 -3.25 11.54
N SER A 318 8.66 -4.39 11.56
CA SER A 318 9.14 -5.62 12.21
C SER A 318 10.23 -6.34 11.40
N VAL A 319 10.10 -6.38 10.08
CA VAL A 319 10.99 -7.13 9.17
C VAL A 319 11.97 -6.21 8.46
N VAL A 320 11.51 -5.05 8.02
CA VAL A 320 12.31 -4.10 7.23
C VAL A 320 12.24 -2.72 7.88
N PRO A 321 13.36 -1.99 8.03
CA PRO A 321 13.37 -0.67 8.64
C PRO A 321 12.49 0.31 7.85
N LYS A 322 11.81 1.21 8.59
CA LYS A 322 11.17 2.41 8.05
C LYS A 322 12.11 3.59 8.25
N TYR A 323 12.06 4.54 7.32
CA TYR A 323 12.86 5.77 7.43
C TYR A 323 11.90 6.94 7.58
N TYR A 324 12.14 7.77 8.58
CA TYR A 324 11.39 9.01 8.81
C TYR A 324 12.31 10.20 8.55
N ALA A 325 12.03 10.94 7.50
CA ALA A 325 12.75 12.15 7.14
C ALA A 325 11.93 13.36 7.58
N GLN A 326 12.45 14.10 8.57
CA GLN A 326 11.85 15.35 9.05
C GLN A 326 12.28 16.52 8.17
N ASN A 327 11.37 17.48 7.97
CA ASN A 327 11.64 18.73 7.25
C ASN A 327 12.32 18.48 5.88
N SER A 328 11.94 17.42 5.20
CA SER A 328 12.57 16.97 3.95
C SER A 328 12.19 17.84 2.75
N HIS A 329 11.14 18.64 2.87
CA HIS A 329 10.63 19.52 1.81
C HIS A 329 9.73 20.61 2.41
N PRO A 330 9.42 21.70 1.66
CA PRO A 330 8.55 22.75 2.15
C PRO A 330 7.17 22.23 2.52
N ALA A 331 6.68 22.59 3.70
CA ALA A 331 5.36 22.20 4.19
C ALA A 331 4.25 23.03 3.54
N ILE A 332 3.09 22.42 3.28
CA ILE A 332 1.88 23.11 2.82
C ILE A 332 1.00 23.50 4.00
N VAL A 333 0.94 22.66 5.02
CA VAL A 333 0.26 22.93 6.29
C VAL A 333 1.28 22.85 7.42
N SER A 334 1.06 23.62 8.49
CA SER A 334 1.95 23.57 9.64
C SER A 334 1.89 22.20 10.34
N PRO A 335 2.96 21.76 11.00
CA PRO A 335 2.98 20.50 11.75
C PRO A 335 1.84 20.40 12.77
N GLU A 336 1.48 21.50 13.43
CA GLU A 336 0.43 21.59 14.44
C GLU A 336 -0.94 21.32 13.83
N VAL A 337 -1.26 21.95 12.70
CA VAL A 337 -2.52 21.75 11.95
C VAL A 337 -2.63 20.32 11.46
N PHE A 338 -1.53 19.74 10.97
CA PHE A 338 -1.50 18.34 10.54
C PHE A 338 -1.74 17.39 11.71
N ASP A 339 -1.02 17.57 12.81
CA ASP A 339 -1.11 16.70 13.98
C ASP A 339 -2.49 16.81 14.66
N LEU A 340 -3.09 18.00 14.67
CA LEU A 340 -4.47 18.20 15.10
C LEU A 340 -5.46 17.45 14.21
N ALA A 341 -5.25 17.47 12.89
CA ALA A 341 -6.08 16.70 11.96
C ALA A 341 -5.93 15.19 12.19
N GLN A 342 -4.72 14.67 12.51
CA GLN A 342 -4.54 13.26 12.87
C GLN A 342 -5.28 12.88 14.15
N GLN A 343 -5.21 13.72 15.19
CA GLN A 343 -5.94 13.50 16.44
C GLN A 343 -7.46 13.46 16.19
N GLU A 344 -7.95 14.40 15.38
CA GLU A 344 -9.36 14.46 14.99
C GLU A 344 -9.78 13.23 14.17
N LEU A 345 -8.96 12.76 13.23
CA LEU A 345 -9.19 11.51 12.49
C LEU A 345 -9.28 10.29 13.41
N ALA A 346 -8.34 10.16 14.35
CA ALA A 346 -8.32 9.08 15.32
C ALA A 346 -9.56 9.11 16.23
N TRP A 347 -9.91 10.30 16.72
CA TRP A 347 -11.09 10.48 17.56
C TRP A 347 -12.39 10.15 16.80
N ARG A 348 -12.58 10.65 15.57
CA ARG A 348 -13.77 10.35 14.78
C ARG A 348 -13.89 8.85 14.45
N ARG A 349 -12.76 8.15 14.23
CA ARG A 349 -12.74 6.69 14.06
C ARG A 349 -13.19 5.95 15.32
N SER A 350 -12.81 6.42 16.51
CA SER A 350 -13.21 5.80 17.79
C SER A 350 -14.72 5.89 18.05
N LEU A 351 -15.42 6.83 17.40
CA LEU A 351 -16.87 7.00 17.53
C LEU A 351 -17.70 5.98 16.73
N ASN A 352 -17.07 5.06 15.97
CA ASN A 352 -17.74 3.97 15.23
C ASN A 352 -18.93 4.46 14.38
N GLY A 353 -18.72 5.54 13.60
CA GLY A 353 -19.74 6.07 12.70
C GLY A 353 -20.79 7.00 13.34
N ARG A 354 -20.69 7.31 14.64
CA ARG A 354 -21.64 8.20 15.33
C ARG A 354 -21.42 9.69 15.07
N TYR A 355 -20.43 10.06 14.25
CA TYR A 355 -20.13 11.45 13.92
C TYR A 355 -21.00 11.94 12.75
N SER A 356 -21.82 12.98 12.98
CA SER A 356 -22.74 13.51 11.96
C SER A 356 -22.11 14.49 10.97
N GLY A 357 -20.99 15.10 11.34
CA GLY A 357 -20.24 16.05 10.50
C GLY A 357 -20.94 17.38 10.21
N ARG A 358 -22.05 17.68 10.87
CA ARG A 358 -22.82 18.91 10.60
C ARG A 358 -22.27 20.16 11.30
N SER A 359 -21.49 19.98 12.36
CA SER A 359 -20.91 21.05 13.17
C SER A 359 -19.73 20.53 13.96
N CYS A 360 -18.81 21.41 14.36
CA CYS A 360 -17.69 21.12 15.27
C CYS A 360 -18.16 20.60 16.65
N PHE A 361 -19.39 20.92 17.06
CA PHE A 361 -20.02 20.42 18.29
C PHE A 361 -20.50 18.97 18.22
N ALA A 362 -20.58 18.38 17.03
CA ALA A 362 -21.06 17.02 16.85
C ALA A 362 -20.21 16.01 17.64
N SER A 363 -20.89 15.17 18.46
CA SER A 363 -20.27 14.16 19.34
C SER A 363 -19.30 14.73 20.39
N ARG A 364 -19.30 16.07 20.61
CA ARG A 364 -18.51 16.73 21.66
C ARG A 364 -19.37 17.28 22.79
N VAL A 365 -20.66 17.52 22.54
CA VAL A 365 -21.59 17.97 23.55
C VAL A 365 -22.24 16.76 24.21
N VAL A 366 -22.06 16.60 25.51
CA VAL A 366 -22.45 15.44 26.31
C VAL A 366 -23.42 15.84 27.39
N CYS A 367 -24.38 15.01 27.66
CA CYS A 367 -25.33 15.21 28.76
C CYS A 367 -24.69 14.86 30.10
N GLY A 368 -24.74 15.76 31.06
CA GLY A 368 -24.25 15.55 32.43
C GLY A 368 -25.05 14.52 33.22
N ASP A 369 -26.35 14.36 32.92
CA ASP A 369 -27.23 13.39 33.61
C ASP A 369 -27.06 11.95 33.12
N CYS A 370 -27.12 11.74 31.79
CA CYS A 370 -27.20 10.38 31.23
C CYS A 370 -26.00 10.00 30.38
N GLY A 371 -25.01 10.88 30.21
CA GLY A 371 -23.79 10.63 29.43
C GLY A 371 -24.00 10.53 27.91
N ALA A 372 -25.22 10.66 27.41
CA ALA A 372 -25.49 10.58 25.97
C ALA A 372 -25.05 11.86 25.25
N PHE A 373 -24.73 11.72 23.97
CA PHE A 373 -24.41 12.88 23.14
C PHE A 373 -25.64 13.73 22.84
N TYR A 374 -25.42 15.03 22.69
CA TYR A 374 -26.40 15.94 22.14
C TYR A 374 -26.43 15.85 20.61
N GLY A 375 -27.63 15.83 20.04
CA GLY A 375 -27.86 15.86 18.59
C GLY A 375 -28.41 17.20 18.15
N SER A 376 -28.00 17.69 16.97
CA SER A 376 -28.52 18.92 16.40
C SER A 376 -29.86 18.70 15.68
N LYS A 377 -30.80 19.64 15.84
CA LYS A 377 -32.04 19.75 15.08
C LYS A 377 -32.21 21.16 14.54
N VAL A 378 -32.75 21.30 13.36
CA VAL A 378 -33.11 22.60 12.81
C VAL A 378 -34.57 22.87 13.17
N TRP A 379 -34.79 23.94 13.93
CA TRP A 379 -36.11 24.45 14.23
C TRP A 379 -36.44 25.60 13.28
N HIS A 380 -37.69 25.75 12.88
CA HIS A 380 -38.16 26.77 11.96
C HIS A 380 -37.37 26.74 10.64
N SER A 381 -37.29 25.55 10.00
CA SER A 381 -36.46 25.33 8.81
C SER A 381 -36.89 26.15 7.60
N THR A 382 -38.12 26.64 7.58
CA THR A 382 -38.79 27.32 6.44
C THR A 382 -39.08 28.80 6.69
N ASP A 383 -38.80 29.32 7.88
CA ASP A 383 -39.08 30.72 8.24
C ASP A 383 -37.82 31.47 8.71
N GLU A 384 -37.97 32.78 8.95
CA GLU A 384 -36.88 33.69 9.40
C GLU A 384 -36.35 33.37 10.80
N TYR A 385 -37.11 32.60 11.63
CA TYR A 385 -36.69 32.16 12.96
C TYR A 385 -35.89 30.86 12.94
N ARG A 386 -35.35 30.48 11.80
CA ARG A 386 -34.54 29.28 11.61
C ARG A 386 -33.33 29.28 12.56
N ARG A 387 -33.25 28.27 13.44
CA ARG A 387 -32.17 28.09 14.39
C ARG A 387 -31.78 26.63 14.55
N ILE A 388 -30.52 26.40 14.91
CA ILE A 388 -30.00 25.07 15.22
C ILE A 388 -30.07 24.89 16.73
N VAL A 389 -30.77 23.85 17.18
CA VAL A 389 -30.95 23.52 18.58
C VAL A 389 -30.35 22.14 18.87
N TRP A 390 -29.61 22.08 19.95
CA TRP A 390 -28.98 20.87 20.43
C TRP A 390 -29.77 20.32 21.60
N HIS A 391 -30.04 19.00 21.63
CA HIS A 391 -30.70 18.32 22.73
C HIS A 391 -30.09 16.93 22.95
N CYS A 392 -30.19 16.42 24.17
CA CYS A 392 -29.77 15.07 24.51
C CYS A 392 -30.50 14.04 23.64
N ASN A 393 -29.78 13.08 23.05
CA ASN A 393 -30.36 12.05 22.21
C ASN A 393 -31.35 11.14 22.98
N ASN A 394 -31.16 10.98 24.29
CA ASN A 394 -32.07 10.21 25.15
C ASN A 394 -33.29 11.03 25.64
N LYS A 395 -33.45 12.29 25.18
CA LYS A 395 -34.57 13.13 25.62
C LYS A 395 -35.94 12.59 25.22
N TYR A 396 -35.99 11.97 24.05
CA TYR A 396 -37.24 11.43 23.49
C TYR A 396 -37.15 9.92 23.25
N ALA A 397 -36.06 9.27 23.60
CA ALA A 397 -35.81 7.85 23.38
C ALA A 397 -35.57 7.13 24.71
N GLY A 398 -35.97 5.85 24.80
CA GLY A 398 -35.78 5.00 25.98
C GLY A 398 -36.88 5.10 27.01
N GLU A 399 -36.82 4.23 28.01
CA GLU A 399 -37.82 4.15 29.12
C GLU A 399 -37.71 5.35 30.06
N THR A 400 -36.50 5.82 30.34
CA THR A 400 -36.23 7.01 31.15
C THR A 400 -35.82 8.20 30.28
N LYS A 401 -36.75 9.16 30.13
CA LYS A 401 -36.51 10.38 29.33
C LYS A 401 -35.59 11.35 30.07
N CYS A 402 -34.52 11.76 29.38
CA CYS A 402 -33.61 12.76 29.94
C CYS A 402 -34.27 14.16 30.03
N THR A 403 -34.08 14.85 31.12
CA THR A 403 -34.70 16.16 31.39
C THR A 403 -33.79 17.35 31.13
N THR A 404 -32.53 17.13 30.72
CA THR A 404 -31.59 18.23 30.45
C THR A 404 -32.14 19.22 29.41
N PRO A 405 -31.81 20.51 29.51
CA PRO A 405 -32.38 21.54 28.66
C PRO A 405 -31.87 21.46 27.23
N HIS A 406 -32.62 22.06 26.31
CA HIS A 406 -32.14 22.33 24.96
C HIS A 406 -31.18 23.53 24.99
N VAL A 407 -30.20 23.50 24.10
CA VAL A 407 -29.23 24.61 23.95
C VAL A 407 -29.16 24.99 22.48
N THR A 408 -29.23 26.28 22.19
CA THR A 408 -29.04 26.77 20.82
C THR A 408 -27.56 26.74 20.44
N GLN A 409 -27.26 26.61 19.16
CA GLN A 409 -25.88 26.66 18.69
C GLN A 409 -25.21 27.99 19.07
N GLU A 410 -25.94 29.10 18.89
CA GLU A 410 -25.46 30.44 19.27
C GLU A 410 -25.11 30.56 20.75
N ALA A 411 -25.89 29.89 21.63
CA ALA A 411 -25.59 29.87 23.06
C ALA A 411 -24.29 29.10 23.36
N LEU A 412 -24.04 27.97 22.67
CA LEU A 412 -22.78 27.22 22.76
C LEU A 412 -21.58 28.04 22.26
N GLU A 413 -21.76 28.74 21.15
CA GLU A 413 -20.73 29.60 20.56
C GLU A 413 -20.39 30.79 21.50
N LYS A 414 -21.39 31.46 22.03
CA LYS A 414 -21.21 32.56 23.01
C LYS A 414 -20.54 32.07 24.30
N ALA A 415 -20.99 30.92 24.82
CA ALA A 415 -20.40 30.33 26.01
C ALA A 415 -18.92 30.01 25.81
N PHE A 416 -18.57 29.43 24.65
CA PHE A 416 -17.17 29.16 24.31
C PHE A 416 -16.33 30.45 24.28
N VAL A 417 -16.81 31.49 23.59
CA VAL A 417 -16.09 32.77 23.49
C VAL A 417 -15.81 33.36 24.88
N GLN A 418 -16.81 33.37 25.78
CA GLN A 418 -16.63 33.92 27.13
C GLN A 418 -15.67 33.06 27.96
N VAL A 419 -15.77 31.74 27.88
CA VAL A 419 -14.82 30.85 28.56
C VAL A 419 -13.41 31.03 28.01
N MET A 420 -13.26 31.21 26.70
CA MET A 420 -11.95 31.48 26.10
C MET A 420 -11.36 32.83 26.53
N GLN A 421 -12.17 33.87 26.66
CA GLN A 421 -11.71 35.15 27.19
C GLN A 421 -11.17 35.00 28.63
N GLN A 422 -11.83 34.18 29.46
CA GLN A 422 -11.33 33.87 30.83
C GLN A 422 -10.01 33.07 30.76
N VAL A 423 -9.90 32.08 29.86
CA VAL A 423 -8.67 31.30 29.68
C VAL A 423 -7.53 32.20 29.20
N LEU A 424 -7.79 33.11 28.27
CA LEU A 424 -6.80 34.06 27.76
C LEU A 424 -6.36 35.08 28.80
N SER A 425 -7.24 35.50 29.72
CA SER A 425 -6.85 36.38 30.82
C SER A 425 -5.89 35.74 31.84
N GLN A 426 -5.87 34.40 31.91
CA GLN A 426 -4.98 33.60 32.76
C GLN A 426 -3.90 32.86 31.93
N LYS A 427 -3.65 33.32 30.72
CA LYS A 427 -2.82 32.62 29.73
C LYS A 427 -1.42 32.28 30.24
N GLU A 428 -0.72 33.27 30.80
CA GLU A 428 0.67 33.10 31.26
C GLU A 428 0.77 32.11 32.44
N GLU A 429 -0.18 32.16 33.37
CA GLU A 429 -0.24 31.18 34.46
C GLU A 429 -0.48 29.76 33.96
N ILE A 430 -1.40 29.60 32.99
CA ILE A 430 -1.74 28.32 32.42
C ILE A 430 -0.53 27.75 31.63
N LEU A 431 0.15 28.59 30.84
CA LEU A 431 1.33 28.18 30.09
C LEU A 431 2.44 27.70 31.02
N THR A 432 2.76 28.48 32.06
CA THR A 432 3.81 28.14 33.03
C THR A 432 3.49 26.84 33.77
N ALA A 433 2.31 26.73 34.36
CA ALA A 433 1.89 25.55 35.10
C ALA A 433 1.84 24.27 34.24
N CYS A 434 1.38 24.39 32.99
CA CYS A 434 1.36 23.24 32.08
C CYS A 434 2.77 22.83 31.62
N CYS A 435 3.67 23.77 31.33
CA CYS A 435 5.06 23.47 30.95
C CYS A 435 5.80 22.73 32.07
N GLU A 436 5.67 23.20 33.32
CA GLU A 436 6.27 22.54 34.49
C GLU A 436 5.74 21.11 34.68
N ALA A 437 4.44 20.91 34.53
CA ALA A 437 3.81 19.60 34.70
C ALA A 437 4.13 18.63 33.56
N LEU A 438 4.40 19.13 32.34
CA LEU A 438 4.65 18.28 31.17
C LEU A 438 5.88 17.39 31.32
N ASP A 439 6.98 17.93 31.78
CA ASP A 439 8.25 17.22 31.88
C ASP A 439 8.22 16.12 32.94
N GLU A 440 7.55 16.39 34.09
CA GLU A 440 7.40 15.42 35.16
C GLU A 440 6.38 14.29 34.81
N ALA A 441 5.19 14.67 34.30
CA ALA A 441 4.10 13.73 34.03
C ALA A 441 4.39 12.78 32.88
N PHE A 442 5.17 13.21 31.90
CA PHE A 442 5.44 12.45 30.68
C PHE A 442 6.87 11.92 30.57
N ASP A 443 7.64 11.94 31.67
CA ASP A 443 8.94 11.27 31.69
C ASP A 443 8.80 9.77 31.39
N THR A 444 9.64 9.29 30.48
CA THR A 444 9.68 7.89 30.02
C THR A 444 10.95 7.15 30.46
N ALA A 445 11.84 7.78 31.23
CA ALA A 445 13.15 7.23 31.57
C ALA A 445 13.07 5.82 32.20
N GLU A 446 12.11 5.59 33.11
CA GLU A 446 11.93 4.27 33.72
C GLU A 446 11.37 3.23 32.73
N LEU A 447 10.47 3.65 31.83
CA LEU A 447 9.96 2.76 30.77
C LEU A 447 11.06 2.43 29.74
N ASP A 448 11.97 3.37 29.46
CA ASP A 448 13.11 3.14 28.56
C ASP A 448 14.09 2.14 29.16
N LYS A 449 14.43 2.29 30.44
CA LYS A 449 15.27 1.32 31.17
C LYS A 449 14.62 -0.07 31.20
N ALA A 450 13.33 -0.15 31.47
CA ALA A 450 12.59 -1.41 31.48
C ALA A 450 12.57 -2.07 30.09
N ALA A 451 12.34 -1.28 29.04
CA ALA A 451 12.36 -1.78 27.64
C ALA A 451 13.73 -2.33 27.27
N THR A 452 14.81 -1.62 27.57
CA THR A 452 16.18 -2.06 27.30
C THR A 452 16.49 -3.39 28.01
N ARG A 453 16.18 -3.52 29.30
CA ARG A 453 16.38 -4.76 30.06
C ARG A 453 15.63 -5.95 29.45
N LEU A 454 14.38 -5.74 29.02
CA LEU A 454 13.59 -6.81 28.41
C LEU A 454 14.10 -7.16 27.00
N GLN A 455 14.60 -6.19 26.24
CA GLN A 455 15.24 -6.41 24.94
C GLN A 455 16.52 -7.24 25.08
N ASP A 456 17.38 -6.93 26.05
CA ASP A 456 18.59 -7.70 26.34
C ASP A 456 18.25 -9.13 26.73
N GLN A 457 17.22 -9.34 27.55
CA GLN A 457 16.74 -10.68 27.92
C GLN A 457 16.19 -11.46 26.71
N ALA A 458 15.44 -10.79 25.82
CA ALA A 458 14.90 -11.41 24.61
C ALA A 458 16.02 -11.81 23.64
N LEU A 459 17.04 -10.94 23.50
CA LEU A 459 18.24 -11.23 22.70
C LEU A 459 18.99 -12.45 23.26
N GLY A 460 19.23 -12.49 24.56
CA GLY A 460 19.89 -13.64 25.21
C GLY A 460 19.11 -14.96 25.04
N MET A 461 17.76 -14.92 25.07
CA MET A 461 16.94 -16.09 24.74
C MET A 461 17.05 -16.50 23.28
N ALA A 462 17.05 -15.55 22.34
CA ALA A 462 17.22 -15.83 20.92
C ALA A 462 18.58 -16.47 20.62
N GLU A 463 19.64 -16.02 21.29
CA GLU A 463 20.98 -16.63 21.20
C GLU A 463 21.00 -18.06 21.75
N ARG A 464 20.32 -18.32 22.88
CA ARG A 464 20.19 -19.66 23.42
C ARG A 464 19.43 -20.61 22.50
N VAL A 465 18.37 -20.15 21.86
CA VAL A 465 17.65 -20.91 20.82
C VAL A 465 18.60 -21.28 19.68
N ARG A 466 19.40 -20.33 19.22
CA ARG A 466 20.39 -20.57 18.17
C ARG A 466 21.43 -21.61 18.59
N GLN A 467 21.99 -21.46 19.78
CA GLN A 467 22.95 -22.44 20.34
C GLN A 467 22.34 -23.83 20.44
N LEU A 468 21.11 -23.96 20.96
CA LEU A 468 20.39 -25.22 21.08
C LEU A 468 20.18 -25.90 19.72
N VAL A 469 19.82 -25.12 18.67
CA VAL A 469 19.67 -25.63 17.31
C VAL A 469 21.02 -26.07 16.73
N ASP A 470 22.08 -25.28 16.92
CA ASP A 470 23.42 -25.59 16.43
C ASP A 470 24.01 -26.85 17.14
N GLU A 471 23.77 -27.01 18.44
CA GLU A 471 24.17 -28.19 19.19
C GLU A 471 23.42 -29.45 18.73
N ASN A 472 22.10 -29.37 18.52
CA ASN A 472 21.30 -30.48 18.02
C ASN A 472 21.71 -30.91 16.60
N ALA A 473 22.22 -29.98 15.79
CA ALA A 473 22.75 -30.29 14.47
C ALA A 473 24.11 -31.01 14.49
N ARG A 474 24.89 -30.90 15.60
CA ARG A 474 26.24 -31.46 15.71
C ARG A 474 26.28 -32.75 16.55
N VAL A 475 25.41 -32.88 17.52
CA VAL A 475 25.39 -33.99 18.48
C VAL A 475 23.99 -34.63 18.47
N GLN A 476 23.93 -35.96 18.37
CA GLN A 476 22.66 -36.69 18.44
C GLN A 476 22.09 -36.57 19.87
N ARG A 477 21.04 -35.73 20.04
CA ARG A 477 20.30 -35.57 21.29
C ARG A 477 18.98 -36.33 21.26
N ASP A 478 18.40 -36.57 22.45
CA ASP A 478 17.02 -37.00 22.58
C ASP A 478 16.09 -35.89 21.99
N GLN A 479 15.30 -36.27 21.00
CA GLN A 479 14.44 -35.30 20.26
C GLN A 479 13.26 -34.79 21.10
N ASP A 480 12.81 -35.59 22.10
CA ASP A 480 11.73 -35.17 23.00
C ASP A 480 12.23 -34.13 24.01
N GLU A 481 13.45 -34.29 24.52
CA GLU A 481 14.10 -33.31 25.40
C GLU A 481 14.42 -32.01 24.63
N PHE A 482 15.01 -32.14 23.43
CA PHE A 482 15.26 -30.99 22.56
C PHE A 482 13.99 -30.19 22.29
N LYS A 483 12.89 -30.85 21.93
CA LYS A 483 11.61 -30.21 21.62
C LYS A 483 11.05 -29.46 22.83
N LYS A 484 11.13 -30.05 24.03
CA LYS A 484 10.68 -29.44 25.28
C LYS A 484 11.47 -28.17 25.62
N ASP A 485 12.80 -28.22 25.50
CA ASP A 485 13.67 -27.07 25.76
C ASP A 485 13.44 -25.95 24.72
N TYR A 486 13.33 -26.32 23.46
CA TYR A 486 13.03 -25.39 22.37
C TYR A 486 11.68 -24.68 22.57
N GLU A 487 10.61 -25.42 22.85
CA GLU A 487 9.28 -24.86 23.12
C GLU A 487 9.27 -23.96 24.36
N ALA A 488 10.02 -24.31 25.42
CA ALA A 488 10.15 -23.48 26.62
C ALA A 488 10.85 -22.14 26.33
N LEU A 489 11.93 -22.16 25.55
CA LEU A 489 12.65 -20.95 25.14
C LEU A 489 11.80 -20.05 24.22
N ILE A 490 11.08 -20.62 23.25
CA ILE A 490 10.18 -19.88 22.37
C ILE A 490 9.02 -19.26 23.15
N ALA A 491 8.42 -20.00 24.07
CA ALA A 491 7.35 -19.47 24.94
C ALA A 491 7.86 -18.35 25.84
N GLY A 492 9.10 -18.49 26.38
CA GLY A 492 9.76 -17.43 27.14
C GLY A 492 10.00 -16.16 26.32
N HIS A 493 10.54 -16.31 25.12
CA HIS A 493 10.76 -15.20 24.19
C HIS A 493 9.44 -14.49 23.81
N ALA A 494 8.37 -15.25 23.55
CA ALA A 494 7.05 -14.71 23.24
C ALA A 494 6.50 -13.83 24.38
N LYS A 495 6.63 -14.30 25.65
CA LYS A 495 6.23 -13.51 26.83
C LYS A 495 7.04 -12.22 27.00
N LEU A 496 8.34 -12.24 26.70
CA LEU A 496 9.16 -11.03 26.73
C LEU A 496 8.74 -10.05 25.62
N SER A 497 8.49 -10.56 24.42
CA SER A 497 8.01 -9.74 23.28
C SER A 497 6.67 -9.06 23.60
N GLU A 498 5.74 -9.75 24.24
CA GLU A 498 4.46 -9.18 24.69
C GLU A 498 4.67 -8.04 25.70
N LYS A 499 5.56 -8.23 26.69
CA LYS A 499 5.90 -7.17 27.65
C LYS A 499 6.55 -5.97 26.99
N ILE A 500 7.45 -6.18 26.03
CA ILE A 500 8.08 -5.10 25.25
C ILE A 500 7.01 -4.33 24.46
N GLN A 501 6.06 -5.01 23.83
CA GLN A 501 4.94 -4.37 23.13
C GLN A 501 4.07 -3.54 24.10
N THR A 502 3.78 -4.06 25.29
CA THR A 502 3.01 -3.33 26.30
C THR A 502 3.70 -2.02 26.72
N ILE A 503 5.02 -2.07 26.95
CA ILE A 503 5.80 -0.87 27.27
C ILE A 503 5.81 0.11 26.09
N ALA A 504 6.00 -0.38 24.86
CA ALA A 504 5.97 0.46 23.66
C ALA A 504 4.61 1.16 23.50
N GLU A 505 3.52 0.46 23.81
CA GLU A 505 2.17 1.03 23.80
C GLU A 505 1.97 2.09 24.89
N GLN A 506 2.45 1.85 26.10
CA GLN A 506 2.44 2.83 27.20
C GLN A 506 3.23 4.11 26.83
N LYS A 507 4.42 3.95 26.26
CA LYS A 507 5.24 5.09 25.76
C LYS A 507 4.51 5.86 24.66
N ARG A 508 3.92 5.16 23.71
CA ARG A 508 3.13 5.79 22.64
C ARG A 508 1.96 6.59 23.20
N ASN A 509 1.21 6.03 24.16
CA ASN A 509 0.08 6.70 24.79
C ASN A 509 0.52 7.94 25.60
N LYS A 510 1.67 7.88 26.31
CA LYS A 510 2.26 9.04 26.98
C LYS A 510 2.66 10.13 25.96
N ALA A 511 3.34 9.74 24.86
CA ALA A 511 3.75 10.67 23.82
C ALA A 511 2.55 11.34 23.13
N GLU A 512 1.47 10.59 22.84
CA GLU A 512 0.25 11.13 22.25
C GLU A 512 -0.44 12.15 23.21
N ARG A 513 -0.49 11.85 24.52
CA ARG A 513 -1.04 12.79 25.51
C ARG A 513 -0.18 14.04 25.62
N ARG A 514 1.14 13.89 25.71
CA ARG A 514 2.08 15.03 25.71
C ARG A 514 1.86 15.90 24.48
N ARG A 515 1.79 15.30 23.30
CA ARG A 515 1.57 16.03 22.03
C ARG A 515 0.26 16.81 22.00
N ARG A 516 -0.81 16.26 22.58
CA ARG A 516 -2.09 16.99 22.69
C ARG A 516 -1.98 18.25 23.51
N ILE A 517 -1.24 18.19 24.63
CA ILE A 517 -1.03 19.35 25.51
C ILE A 517 -0.11 20.35 24.82
N GLU A 518 0.96 19.93 24.17
CA GLU A 518 1.86 20.81 23.42
C GLU A 518 1.12 21.59 22.33
N ILE A 519 0.25 20.92 21.55
CA ILE A 519 -0.59 21.60 20.56
C ILE A 519 -1.53 22.61 21.21
N PHE A 520 -2.15 22.23 22.33
CA PHE A 520 -3.01 23.13 23.10
C PHE A 520 -2.25 24.39 23.55
N LEU A 521 -1.04 24.22 24.11
CA LEU A 521 -0.20 25.32 24.57
C LEU A 521 0.22 26.23 23.43
N HIS A 522 0.69 25.66 22.31
CA HIS A 522 1.08 26.42 21.13
C HIS A 522 -0.08 27.26 20.58
N MET A 523 -1.26 26.65 20.44
CA MET A 523 -2.43 27.37 19.96
C MET A 523 -2.90 28.46 20.95
N LEU A 524 -2.78 28.22 22.25
CA LEU A 524 -3.08 29.21 23.27
C LEU A 524 -2.05 30.35 23.23
N GLU A 525 -0.77 30.04 22.98
CA GLU A 525 0.32 31.00 22.88
C GLU A 525 0.14 31.95 21.69
N GLU A 526 -0.24 31.44 20.53
CA GLU A 526 -0.48 32.24 19.32
C GLU A 526 -1.71 33.14 19.44
N GLN A 527 -2.69 32.75 20.29
CA GLN A 527 -3.95 33.47 20.39
C GLN A 527 -3.80 34.71 21.28
N LYS A 528 -4.09 35.87 20.70
CA LYS A 528 -4.06 37.17 21.43
C LYS A 528 -5.41 37.56 22.00
N GLU A 529 -6.46 37.41 21.21
CA GLU A 529 -7.83 37.79 21.55
C GLU A 529 -8.83 36.78 20.98
N CYS A 530 -9.96 36.64 21.69
CA CYS A 530 -11.09 35.86 21.21
C CYS A 530 -12.29 36.79 21.00
N ILE A 531 -12.45 37.31 19.78
CA ILE A 531 -13.50 38.26 19.42
C ILE A 531 -14.79 37.52 19.00
N GLY A 532 -14.67 36.35 18.40
CA GLY A 532 -15.78 35.57 17.88
C GLY A 532 -15.53 34.07 17.96
N PHE A 533 -16.56 33.29 17.62
CA PHE A 533 -16.46 31.84 17.59
C PHE A 533 -15.71 31.35 16.35
N GLU A 534 -14.63 30.64 16.58
CA GLU A 534 -13.87 29.96 15.52
C GLU A 534 -13.96 28.43 15.70
N PRO A 535 -14.56 27.70 14.74
CA PRO A 535 -14.72 26.25 14.83
C PRO A 535 -13.38 25.50 14.96
N GLY A 536 -12.34 25.98 14.29
CA GLY A 536 -10.98 25.40 14.35
C GLY A 536 -10.39 25.50 15.76
N MET A 537 -10.52 26.66 16.41
CA MET A 537 -10.07 26.88 17.80
C MET A 537 -10.85 25.97 18.77
N PHE A 538 -12.16 25.87 18.62
CA PHE A 538 -12.97 24.99 19.46
C PHE A 538 -12.50 23.53 19.34
N VAL A 539 -12.33 23.02 18.11
CA VAL A 539 -11.86 21.64 17.87
C VAL A 539 -10.44 21.42 18.40
N ALA A 540 -9.58 22.43 18.31
CA ALA A 540 -8.20 22.34 18.77
C ALA A 540 -8.08 22.29 20.31
N LEU A 541 -8.88 23.09 21.00
CA LEU A 541 -8.72 23.33 22.44
C LEU A 541 -9.68 22.49 23.30
N VAL A 542 -10.91 22.22 22.83
CA VAL A 542 -11.96 21.56 23.62
C VAL A 542 -12.06 20.08 23.29
N ASP A 543 -12.05 19.24 24.30
CA ASP A 543 -12.31 17.81 24.20
C ASP A 543 -13.82 17.54 24.19
N LYS A 544 -14.54 18.05 25.18
CA LYS A 544 -16.00 17.92 25.29
C LYS A 544 -16.63 19.07 26.07
N VAL A 545 -17.92 19.29 25.87
CA VAL A 545 -18.77 20.21 26.65
C VAL A 545 -19.82 19.36 27.33
N ILE A 546 -19.93 19.49 28.65
CA ILE A 546 -20.93 18.78 29.44
C ILE A 546 -22.04 19.76 29.80
N ILE A 547 -23.27 19.43 29.44
CA ILE A 547 -24.45 20.24 29.77
C ILE A 547 -25.16 19.61 30.96
N GLN A 548 -25.21 20.35 32.05
CA GLN A 548 -25.83 19.93 33.29
C GLN A 548 -27.37 20.16 33.27
N ARG A 549 -28.07 19.61 34.25
CA ARG A 549 -29.54 19.65 34.35
C ARG A 549 -30.09 21.06 34.52
N ASP A 550 -29.36 21.91 35.20
CA ASP A 550 -29.68 23.32 35.41
C ASP A 550 -29.38 24.23 34.21
N GLY A 551 -28.74 23.66 33.17
CA GLY A 551 -28.33 24.39 31.98
C GLY A 551 -26.92 24.95 32.04
N HIS A 552 -26.17 24.69 33.09
CA HIS A 552 -24.77 25.01 33.26
C HIS A 552 -23.93 24.24 32.21
N MET A 553 -22.90 24.85 31.65
CA MET A 553 -22.03 24.22 30.66
C MET A 553 -20.61 24.13 31.23
N GLU A 554 -20.07 22.91 31.30
CA GLU A 554 -18.68 22.64 31.67
C GLU A 554 -17.86 22.34 30.42
N PHE A 555 -16.89 23.18 30.11
CA PHE A 555 -15.94 22.99 29.03
C PHE A 555 -14.73 22.20 29.54
N CYS A 556 -14.52 21.00 29.03
CA CYS A 556 -13.35 20.18 29.30
C CYS A 556 -12.34 20.40 28.16
N PHE A 557 -11.19 20.99 28.48
CA PHE A 557 -10.13 21.26 27.55
C PHE A 557 -9.22 20.02 27.35
N ARG A 558 -8.49 19.98 26.24
CA ARG A 558 -7.62 18.85 25.89
C ARG A 558 -6.41 18.68 26.82
N ASN A 559 -6.01 19.71 27.53
CA ASN A 559 -5.00 19.66 28.62
C ASN A 559 -5.55 19.11 29.94
N GLY A 560 -6.84 18.77 30.00
CA GLY A 560 -7.53 18.31 31.22
C GLY A 560 -8.14 19.42 32.09
N MET A 561 -7.91 20.69 31.77
CA MET A 561 -8.52 21.82 32.46
C MET A 561 -10.03 21.82 32.22
N LYS A 562 -10.77 22.23 33.25
CA LYS A 562 -12.22 22.42 33.20
C LYS A 562 -12.57 23.86 33.51
N ARG A 563 -13.52 24.40 32.77
CA ARG A 563 -14.08 25.74 32.99
C ARG A 563 -15.60 25.70 32.88
N GLU A 564 -16.25 26.39 33.78
CA GLU A 564 -17.70 26.42 33.85
C GLU A 564 -18.24 27.73 33.27
N TYR A 565 -19.34 27.60 32.57
CA TYR A 565 -20.12 28.73 32.09
C TYR A 565 -21.50 28.68 32.75
N PRO A 566 -21.84 29.66 33.61
CA PRO A 566 -23.17 29.72 34.24
C PRO A 566 -24.23 29.99 33.17
N LYS A 567 -25.44 29.59 33.50
CA LYS A 567 -26.60 29.74 32.58
C LYS A 567 -26.91 31.21 32.35
#